data_5cdbd18f74313090d7006a3b39803389
#
_entry.id   5cdbd18f74313090d7006a3b39803389
#
_cell.length_a   1.000
_cell.length_b   1.000
_cell.length_c   1.000
_cell.angle_alpha   90.00
_cell.angle_beta   90.00
_cell.angle_gamma   90.00
#
_symmetry.space_group_name_H-M   'P 1'
#
loop_
_entity.id
_entity.type
_entity.pdbx_description
1 polymer ?
#
loop_
_entity_poly.entity_id
_entity_poly.type
_entity_poly.pdbx_seq_one_letter_code
_entity_poly.pdbx_strand_id
1 'polypeptide(L)'
;MNRIRTPQAVLWDMDGTLINTEPLWEQATFELSELLGRRLSPEERRKAEGVSFPAALQIISNWTGYVLQPGDTERLKQWMQDRMQQLLPQGFELNPGIPHMLEMLKRNGIPMAVATNTERVLAQTCIDFIGGDYFQATVTGDEVANPKPAPDMYLKAARLVGAEPWHCIAIEDSQAGMRAAIRAGTQVLGLADTVPRPATKITFSDLQEASLHDVAAWYALA
;
A
#
# COMPACT_ATOMS: atom_id res chain seq x y z
N MET A 1 32.03 -3.94 -20.09
CA MET A 1 31.07 -4.42 -19.07
C MET A 1 29.84 -3.52 -19.16
N ASN A 2 28.70 -4.04 -19.63
CA ASN A 2 27.44 -3.28 -19.58
C ASN A 2 27.10 -3.08 -18.10
N ARG A 3 27.05 -1.83 -17.63
CA ARG A 3 26.50 -1.53 -16.30
C ARG A 3 25.06 -1.96 -16.27
N ILE A 4 24.70 -2.87 -15.38
CA ILE A 4 23.33 -3.23 -15.10
C ILE A 4 22.61 -1.94 -14.67
N ARG A 5 21.55 -1.56 -15.37
CA ARG A 5 20.79 -0.34 -15.09
C ARG A 5 19.79 -0.66 -13.97
N THR A 6 20.08 -0.24 -12.76
CA THR A 6 19.17 -0.37 -11.60
C THR A 6 18.24 0.83 -11.49
N PRO A 7 17.08 0.69 -10.84
CA PRO A 7 16.23 1.83 -10.52
C PRO A 7 16.97 2.81 -9.59
N GLN A 8 16.59 4.09 -9.65
CA GLN A 8 17.12 5.11 -8.74
C GLN A 8 16.51 4.99 -7.35
N ALA A 9 15.29 4.48 -7.23
CA ALA A 9 14.63 4.21 -5.96
C ALA A 9 13.57 3.10 -6.11
N VAL A 10 13.20 2.48 -4.98
CA VAL A 10 12.05 1.60 -4.87
C VAL A 10 11.00 2.23 -3.95
N LEU A 11 9.79 2.37 -4.45
CA LEU A 11 8.64 2.96 -3.77
C LEU A 11 7.69 1.84 -3.37
N TRP A 12 7.50 1.66 -2.09
CA TRP A 12 6.74 0.56 -1.53
C TRP A 12 5.34 1.01 -1.12
N ASP A 13 4.32 0.31 -1.56
CA ASP A 13 3.08 0.28 -0.79
C ASP A 13 3.30 -0.44 0.54
N MET A 14 2.40 -0.26 1.49
CA MET A 14 2.55 -0.79 2.84
C MET A 14 1.62 -1.96 3.12
N ASP A 15 0.31 -1.70 3.18
CA ASP A 15 -0.69 -2.67 3.59
C ASP A 15 -0.97 -3.69 2.49
N GLY A 16 -0.74 -4.96 2.74
CA GLY A 16 -0.82 -6.02 1.72
C GLY A 16 0.47 -6.21 0.91
N THR A 17 1.36 -5.21 0.88
CA THR A 17 2.65 -5.25 0.18
C THR A 17 3.81 -5.54 1.13
N LEU A 18 4.18 -4.58 1.99
CA LEU A 18 5.25 -4.76 2.98
C LEU A 18 4.79 -5.66 4.14
N ILE A 19 3.57 -5.48 4.60
CA ILE A 19 2.99 -6.13 5.77
C ILE A 19 1.63 -6.75 5.46
N ASN A 20 1.33 -7.85 6.13
CA ASN A 20 0.02 -8.50 6.05
C ASN A 20 -0.89 -7.97 7.16
N THR A 21 -1.49 -6.81 6.93
CA THR A 21 -2.51 -6.21 7.82
C THR A 21 -3.94 -6.49 7.37
N GLU A 22 -4.14 -7.16 6.23
CA GLU A 22 -5.47 -7.44 5.66
C GLU A 22 -6.43 -8.14 6.65
N PRO A 23 -6.00 -9.14 7.46
CA PRO A 23 -6.90 -9.74 8.44
C PRO A 23 -7.43 -8.74 9.48
N LEU A 24 -6.62 -7.74 9.87
CA LEU A 24 -7.02 -6.71 10.83
C LEU A 24 -8.00 -5.72 10.20
N TRP A 25 -7.75 -5.29 8.96
CA TRP A 25 -8.66 -4.45 8.19
C TRP A 25 -9.97 -5.17 7.91
N GLU A 26 -9.92 -6.46 7.59
CA GLU A 26 -11.12 -7.29 7.41
C GLU A 26 -11.96 -7.32 8.67
N GLN A 27 -11.35 -7.60 9.82
CA GLN A 27 -12.02 -7.62 11.11
C GLN A 27 -12.68 -6.26 11.41
N ALA A 28 -11.93 -5.16 11.32
CA ALA A 28 -12.45 -3.82 11.59
C ALA A 28 -13.61 -3.44 10.66
N THR A 29 -13.54 -3.84 9.37
CA THR A 29 -14.59 -3.57 8.39
C THR A 29 -15.86 -4.36 8.68
N PHE A 30 -15.76 -5.63 9.10
CA PHE A 30 -16.91 -6.41 9.54
C PHE A 30 -17.56 -5.79 10.78
N GLU A 31 -16.76 -5.41 11.77
CA GLU A 31 -17.26 -4.79 13.00
C GLU A 31 -17.94 -3.44 12.71
N LEU A 32 -17.37 -2.62 11.81
CA LEU A 32 -18.03 -1.38 11.36
C LEU A 32 -19.38 -1.64 10.71
N SER A 33 -19.48 -2.67 9.86
CA SER A 33 -20.74 -3.02 9.22
C SER A 33 -21.80 -3.52 10.21
N GLU A 34 -21.38 -4.26 11.23
CA GLU A 34 -22.24 -4.70 12.34
C GLU A 34 -22.75 -3.50 13.16
N LEU A 35 -21.87 -2.54 13.46
CA LEU A 35 -22.24 -1.28 14.11
C LEU A 35 -23.30 -0.50 13.33
N LEU A 36 -23.29 -0.60 12.00
CA LEU A 36 -24.27 0.02 11.11
C LEU A 36 -25.50 -0.86 10.84
N GLY A 37 -25.63 -1.99 11.55
CA GLY A 37 -26.84 -2.77 11.63
C GLY A 37 -26.79 -4.14 10.95
N ARG A 38 -25.79 -4.43 10.10
CA ARG A 38 -25.69 -5.73 9.41
C ARG A 38 -24.26 -6.06 9.00
N ARG A 39 -23.76 -7.24 9.40
CA ARG A 39 -22.46 -7.73 8.96
C ARG A 39 -22.38 -7.83 7.43
N LEU A 40 -21.31 -7.37 6.82
CA LEU A 40 -21.02 -7.58 5.40
C LEU A 40 -20.95 -9.08 5.07
N SER A 41 -21.37 -9.44 3.86
CA SER A 41 -20.96 -10.72 3.30
C SER A 41 -19.50 -10.67 2.87
N PRO A 42 -18.82 -11.83 2.74
CA PRO A 42 -17.46 -11.87 2.20
C PRO A 42 -17.33 -11.23 0.81
N GLU A 43 -18.37 -11.34 -0.01
CA GLU A 43 -18.42 -10.73 -1.35
C GLU A 43 -18.46 -9.20 -1.28
N GLU A 44 -19.30 -8.64 -0.42
CA GLU A 44 -19.41 -7.18 -0.23
C GLU A 44 -18.14 -6.63 0.43
N ARG A 45 -17.53 -7.40 1.33
CA ARG A 45 -16.23 -7.00 1.93
C ARG A 45 -15.14 -6.85 0.87
N ARG A 46 -15.03 -7.79 -0.09
CA ARG A 46 -14.06 -7.70 -1.19
C ARG A 46 -14.24 -6.43 -2.05
N LYS A 47 -15.46 -5.92 -2.20
CA LYS A 47 -15.71 -4.66 -2.93
C LYS A 47 -15.15 -3.43 -2.18
N ALA A 48 -15.01 -3.55 -0.87
CA ALA A 48 -14.48 -2.49 -0.01
C ALA A 48 -12.95 -2.54 0.15
N GLU A 49 -12.28 -3.54 -0.41
CA GLU A 49 -10.81 -3.64 -0.38
C GLU A 49 -10.13 -2.61 -1.28
N GLY A 50 -9.04 -2.02 -0.80
CA GLY A 50 -8.18 -1.14 -1.58
C GLY A 50 -8.82 0.16 -2.04
N VAL A 51 -10.08 0.44 -1.64
CA VAL A 51 -10.74 1.70 -1.97
C VAL A 51 -10.56 2.73 -0.84
N SER A 52 -10.84 4.00 -1.11
CA SER A 52 -10.82 5.04 -0.07
C SER A 52 -11.90 4.79 0.99
N PHE A 53 -11.66 5.25 2.23
CA PHE A 53 -12.63 5.09 3.32
C PHE A 53 -14.04 5.59 2.96
N PRO A 54 -14.25 6.76 2.34
CA PRO A 54 -15.58 7.19 1.91
C PRO A 54 -16.25 6.22 0.92
N ALA A 55 -15.47 5.63 0.01
CA ALA A 55 -15.99 4.64 -0.94
C ALA A 55 -16.37 3.32 -0.25
N ALA A 56 -15.53 2.82 0.67
CA ALA A 56 -15.84 1.66 1.49
C ALA A 56 -17.10 1.90 2.34
N LEU A 57 -17.20 3.06 2.97
CA LEU A 57 -18.35 3.43 3.78
C LEU A 57 -19.65 3.47 2.96
N GLN A 58 -19.60 3.93 1.70
CA GLN A 58 -20.77 3.90 0.82
C GLN A 58 -21.20 2.46 0.49
N ILE A 59 -20.26 1.54 0.29
CA ILE A 59 -20.55 0.11 0.08
C ILE A 59 -21.23 -0.47 1.32
N ILE A 60 -20.67 -0.19 2.50
CA ILE A 60 -21.23 -0.66 3.78
C ILE A 60 -22.64 -0.09 4.00
N SER A 61 -22.81 1.22 3.77
CA SER A 61 -24.10 1.90 3.89
C SER A 61 -25.17 1.27 2.99
N ASN A 62 -24.84 1.04 1.72
CA ASN A 62 -25.74 0.40 0.76
C ASN A 62 -26.14 -1.03 1.19
N TRP A 63 -25.20 -1.80 1.75
CA TRP A 63 -25.44 -3.15 2.20
C TRP A 63 -26.27 -3.22 3.49
N THR A 64 -25.97 -2.36 4.45
CA THR A 64 -26.63 -2.31 5.76
C THR A 64 -28.00 -1.65 5.71
N GLY A 65 -28.25 -0.81 4.71
CA GLY A 65 -29.40 0.08 4.65
C GLY A 65 -29.27 1.32 5.57
N TYR A 66 -28.09 1.51 6.17
CA TYR A 66 -27.81 2.68 7.00
C TYR A 66 -27.76 3.95 6.14
N VAL A 67 -28.54 4.94 6.48
CA VAL A 67 -28.57 6.25 5.78
C VAL A 67 -27.53 7.18 6.43
N LEU A 68 -26.46 7.44 5.70
CA LEU A 68 -25.39 8.32 6.17
C LEU A 68 -25.92 9.74 6.45
N GLN A 69 -25.62 10.26 7.63
CA GLN A 69 -25.95 11.61 8.06
C GLN A 69 -24.74 12.55 7.91
N PRO A 70 -24.95 13.87 7.85
CA PRO A 70 -23.85 14.82 7.89
C PRO A 70 -22.92 14.57 9.10
N GLY A 71 -21.62 14.48 8.85
CA GLY A 71 -20.60 14.18 9.88
C GLY A 71 -20.33 12.69 10.14
N ASP A 72 -21.13 11.78 9.58
CA ASP A 72 -20.91 10.33 9.80
C ASP A 72 -19.59 9.85 9.19
N THR A 73 -19.19 10.39 8.06
CA THR A 73 -17.93 9.99 7.42
C THR A 73 -16.75 10.22 8.34
N GLU A 74 -16.64 11.37 8.95
CA GLU A 74 -15.56 11.72 9.88
C GLU A 74 -15.64 10.91 11.17
N ARG A 75 -16.84 10.77 11.73
CA ARG A 75 -17.08 9.99 12.96
C ARG A 75 -16.75 8.51 12.77
N LEU A 76 -17.20 7.90 11.68
CA LEU A 76 -16.97 6.48 11.41
C LEU A 76 -15.53 6.22 10.96
N LYS A 77 -14.88 7.19 10.32
CA LYS A 77 -13.45 7.15 10.04
C LYS A 77 -12.64 7.16 11.34
N GLN A 78 -12.98 8.03 12.29
CA GLN A 78 -12.32 8.04 13.60
C GLN A 78 -12.54 6.72 14.34
N TRP A 79 -13.76 6.17 14.31
CA TRP A 79 -14.04 4.85 14.88
C TRP A 79 -13.14 3.76 14.26
N MET A 80 -12.99 3.75 12.93
CA MET A 80 -12.11 2.80 12.23
C MET A 80 -10.66 2.95 12.65
N GLN A 81 -10.17 4.18 12.77
CA GLN A 81 -8.81 4.46 13.25
C GLN A 81 -8.59 3.97 14.67
N ASP A 82 -9.50 4.31 15.59
CA ASP A 82 -9.43 3.88 16.98
C ASP A 82 -9.44 2.35 17.09
N ARG A 83 -10.25 1.68 16.23
CA ARG A 83 -10.31 0.24 16.20
C ARG A 83 -9.02 -0.38 15.66
N MET A 84 -8.47 0.15 14.59
CA MET A 84 -7.18 -0.30 14.06
C MET A 84 -6.03 -0.09 15.06
N GLN A 85 -6.01 1.01 15.81
CA GLN A 85 -5.04 1.20 16.89
C GLN A 85 -5.11 0.12 17.98
N GLN A 86 -6.30 -0.45 18.23
CA GLN A 86 -6.49 -1.56 19.16
C GLN A 86 -6.07 -2.91 18.55
N LEU A 87 -6.20 -3.07 17.23
CA LEU A 87 -5.92 -4.33 16.55
C LEU A 87 -4.43 -4.47 16.18
N LEU A 88 -3.77 -3.41 15.71
CA LEU A 88 -2.37 -3.46 15.31
C LEU A 88 -1.42 -4.05 16.37
N PRO A 89 -1.56 -3.74 17.67
CA PRO A 89 -0.72 -4.36 18.71
C PRO A 89 -0.94 -5.87 18.89
N GLN A 90 -2.02 -6.44 18.34
CA GLN A 90 -2.27 -7.88 18.39
C GLN A 90 -1.32 -8.66 17.47
N GLY A 91 -0.65 -7.97 16.58
CA GLY A 91 0.39 -8.50 15.71
C GLY A 91 -0.04 -8.59 14.25
N PHE A 92 0.91 -8.36 13.39
CA PHE A 92 0.89 -8.60 11.96
C PHE A 92 2.30 -9.01 11.53
N GLU A 93 2.45 -9.49 10.32
CA GLU A 93 3.73 -10.05 9.85
C GLU A 93 4.22 -9.28 8.61
N LEU A 94 5.54 -9.28 8.42
CA LEU A 94 6.11 -8.90 7.12
C LEU A 94 5.74 -9.96 6.09
N ASN A 95 5.35 -9.51 4.90
CA ASN A 95 5.08 -10.43 3.81
C ASN A 95 6.34 -11.21 3.39
N PRO A 96 6.16 -12.42 2.83
CA PRO A 96 7.28 -13.26 2.41
C PRO A 96 8.22 -12.53 1.44
N GLY A 97 9.53 -12.64 1.70
CA GLY A 97 10.58 -11.99 0.88
C GLY A 97 10.85 -10.53 1.22
N ILE A 98 9.98 -9.84 1.95
CA ILE A 98 10.18 -8.42 2.29
C ILE A 98 11.44 -8.18 3.13
N PRO A 99 11.73 -8.96 4.21
CA PRO A 99 12.97 -8.78 4.96
C PRO A 99 14.22 -8.88 4.08
N HIS A 100 14.23 -9.87 3.17
CA HIS A 100 15.31 -10.06 2.23
C HIS A 100 15.47 -8.88 1.27
N MET A 101 14.37 -8.42 0.67
CA MET A 101 14.37 -7.30 -0.27
C MET A 101 14.84 -6.00 0.37
N LEU A 102 14.33 -5.65 1.55
CA LEU A 102 14.72 -4.44 2.26
C LEU A 102 16.23 -4.43 2.56
N GLU A 103 16.74 -5.53 3.09
CA GLU A 103 18.15 -5.66 3.40
C GLU A 103 19.03 -5.64 2.13
N MET A 104 18.62 -6.32 1.07
CA MET A 104 19.35 -6.37 -0.20
C MET A 104 19.40 -4.98 -0.85
N LEU A 105 18.28 -4.24 -0.92
CA LEU A 105 18.24 -2.91 -1.48
C LEU A 105 19.07 -1.92 -0.66
N LYS A 106 18.98 -1.98 0.68
CA LYS A 106 19.77 -1.13 1.60
C LYS A 106 21.27 -1.36 1.41
N ARG A 107 21.72 -2.62 1.37
CA ARG A 107 23.15 -2.99 1.15
C ARG A 107 23.69 -2.49 -0.19
N ASN A 108 22.84 -2.39 -1.20
CA ASN A 108 23.21 -1.90 -2.53
C ASN A 108 23.00 -0.40 -2.69
N GLY A 109 22.63 0.32 -1.61
CA GLY A 109 22.48 1.77 -1.61
C GLY A 109 21.33 2.28 -2.48
N ILE A 110 20.31 1.43 -2.72
CA ILE A 110 19.10 1.85 -3.44
C ILE A 110 18.14 2.51 -2.46
N PRO A 111 17.82 3.80 -2.65
CA PRO A 111 16.86 4.52 -1.82
C PRO A 111 15.48 3.84 -1.82
N MET A 112 14.82 3.86 -0.67
CA MET A 112 13.47 3.32 -0.52
C MET A 112 12.55 4.35 0.11
N ALA A 113 11.28 4.38 -0.31
CA ALA A 113 10.22 5.14 0.34
C ALA A 113 8.95 4.31 0.50
N VAL A 114 8.18 4.62 1.53
CA VAL A 114 6.81 4.10 1.70
C VAL A 114 5.82 5.09 1.10
N ALA A 115 4.79 4.57 0.43
CA ALA A 115 3.68 5.32 -0.15
C ALA A 115 2.37 4.58 0.14
N THR A 116 1.65 4.95 1.20
CA THR A 116 0.44 4.26 1.67
C THR A 116 -0.77 5.17 1.78
N ASN A 117 -1.99 4.67 1.47
CA ASN A 117 -3.24 5.37 1.76
C ASN A 117 -3.57 5.42 3.26
N THR A 118 -2.93 4.60 4.07
CA THR A 118 -3.09 4.61 5.52
C THR A 118 -2.56 5.94 6.09
N GLU A 119 -3.32 6.54 7.00
CA GLU A 119 -2.97 7.82 7.59
C GLU A 119 -1.82 7.69 8.60
N ARG A 120 -1.08 8.79 8.79
CA ARG A 120 0.14 8.83 9.61
C ARG A 120 -0.02 8.19 10.98
N VAL A 121 -1.15 8.45 11.65
CA VAL A 121 -1.42 7.94 13.00
C VAL A 121 -1.38 6.40 13.10
N LEU A 122 -1.80 5.68 12.05
CA LEU A 122 -1.73 4.22 11.97
C LEU A 122 -0.44 3.76 11.28
N ALA A 123 -0.07 4.42 10.19
CA ALA A 123 1.09 4.07 9.38
C ALA A 123 2.39 4.10 10.19
N GLN A 124 2.53 5.01 11.16
CA GLN A 124 3.75 5.12 11.95
C GLN A 124 4.02 3.84 12.75
N THR A 125 2.99 3.25 13.37
CA THR A 125 3.12 1.97 14.09
C THR A 125 3.62 0.85 13.17
N CYS A 126 3.10 0.80 11.94
CA CYS A 126 3.53 -0.19 10.95
C CYS A 126 4.96 0.06 10.47
N ILE A 127 5.31 1.32 10.19
CA ILE A 127 6.66 1.72 9.75
C ILE A 127 7.71 1.41 10.82
N ASP A 128 7.40 1.69 12.08
CA ASP A 128 8.29 1.38 13.22
C ASP A 128 8.52 -0.14 13.36
N PHE A 129 7.47 -0.94 13.14
CA PHE A 129 7.57 -2.40 13.14
C PHE A 129 8.42 -2.95 11.98
N ILE A 130 8.24 -2.40 10.75
CA ILE A 130 9.03 -2.79 9.58
C ILE A 130 10.51 -2.44 9.76
N GLY A 131 10.80 -1.35 10.48
CA GLY A 131 12.12 -0.75 10.65
C GLY A 131 12.24 0.52 9.82
N GLY A 132 11.91 1.66 10.43
CA GLY A 132 11.90 2.98 9.76
C GLY A 132 13.22 3.36 9.08
N ASP A 133 14.34 2.84 9.56
CA ASP A 133 15.68 3.07 9.03
C ASP A 133 15.92 2.51 7.60
N TYR A 134 15.03 1.69 7.10
CA TYR A 134 15.08 1.25 5.69
C TYR A 134 14.64 2.35 4.73
N PHE A 135 13.83 3.30 5.17
CA PHE A 135 13.16 4.26 4.29
C PHE A 135 13.72 5.66 4.46
N GLN A 136 14.11 6.28 3.35
CA GLN A 136 14.51 7.70 3.31
C GLN A 136 13.31 8.64 3.41
N ALA A 137 12.13 8.17 3.02
CA ALA A 137 10.88 8.93 3.09
C ALA A 137 9.69 8.01 3.31
N THR A 138 8.65 8.55 3.93
CA THR A 138 7.34 7.91 4.05
C THR A 138 6.26 8.93 3.70
N VAL A 139 5.30 8.54 2.88
CA VAL A 139 4.17 9.36 2.45
C VAL A 139 2.89 8.63 2.79
N THR A 140 2.02 9.28 3.56
CA THR A 140 0.75 8.73 4.05
C THR A 140 -0.44 9.41 3.42
N GLY A 141 -1.63 8.80 3.55
CA GLY A 141 -2.85 9.25 2.90
C GLY A 141 -3.28 10.67 3.24
N ASP A 142 -3.00 11.12 4.46
CA ASP A 142 -3.29 12.46 4.97
C ASP A 142 -2.25 13.52 4.58
N GLU A 143 -1.18 13.13 3.91
CA GLU A 143 -0.10 14.02 3.49
C GLU A 143 -0.15 14.42 2.01
N VAL A 144 -1.18 14.01 1.29
CA VAL A 144 -1.41 14.33 -0.11
C VAL A 144 -2.81 14.87 -0.33
N ALA A 145 -2.99 15.69 -1.37
CA ALA A 145 -4.30 16.23 -1.69
C ALA A 145 -5.26 15.14 -2.22
N ASN A 146 -4.72 14.22 -3.02
CA ASN A 146 -5.49 13.15 -3.64
C ASN A 146 -4.83 11.80 -3.35
N PRO A 147 -5.44 10.92 -2.53
CA PRO A 147 -4.93 9.58 -2.27
C PRO A 147 -5.06 8.68 -3.51
N LYS A 148 -4.45 7.48 -3.46
CA LYS A 148 -4.60 6.47 -4.51
C LYS A 148 -6.09 6.26 -4.86
N PRO A 149 -6.48 6.23 -6.12
CA PRO A 149 -5.68 5.99 -7.33
C PRO A 149 -5.09 7.24 -8.01
N ALA A 150 -5.05 8.43 -7.35
CA ALA A 150 -4.32 9.58 -7.86
C ALA A 150 -2.79 9.38 -7.70
N PRO A 151 -1.97 9.98 -8.57
CA PRO A 151 -0.52 9.76 -8.60
C PRO A 151 0.25 10.48 -7.49
N ASP A 152 -0.40 11.39 -6.76
CA ASP A 152 0.20 12.39 -5.87
C ASP A 152 1.19 11.76 -4.88
N MET A 153 0.85 10.61 -4.35
CA MET A 153 1.64 9.90 -3.34
C MET A 153 2.96 9.40 -3.89
N TYR A 154 2.95 8.75 -5.06
CA TYR A 154 4.16 8.25 -5.72
C TYR A 154 5.03 9.39 -6.26
N LEU A 155 4.42 10.46 -6.78
CA LEU A 155 5.13 11.67 -7.18
C LEU A 155 5.85 12.32 -5.99
N LYS A 156 5.17 12.41 -4.84
CA LYS A 156 5.76 12.95 -3.62
C LYS A 156 6.87 12.05 -3.10
N ALA A 157 6.67 10.73 -3.07
CA ALA A 157 7.66 9.78 -2.61
C ALA A 157 8.94 9.82 -3.46
N ALA A 158 8.81 9.78 -4.79
CA ALA A 158 9.95 9.89 -5.71
C ALA A 158 10.75 11.17 -5.48
N ARG A 159 10.05 12.31 -5.38
CA ARG A 159 10.69 13.60 -5.10
C ARG A 159 11.47 13.62 -3.78
N LEU A 160 10.91 13.02 -2.71
CA LEU A 160 11.53 13.00 -1.39
C LEU A 160 12.81 12.15 -1.35
N VAL A 161 12.91 11.12 -2.17
CA VAL A 161 14.12 10.30 -2.32
C VAL A 161 15.09 10.85 -3.40
N GLY A 162 14.77 12.00 -4.00
CA GLY A 162 15.61 12.64 -5.00
C GLY A 162 15.66 11.93 -6.35
N ALA A 163 14.61 11.17 -6.69
CA ALA A 163 14.52 10.43 -7.94
C ALA A 163 13.36 10.93 -8.82
N GLU A 164 13.54 10.78 -10.13
CA GLU A 164 12.45 11.00 -11.09
C GLU A 164 11.54 9.77 -11.12
N PRO A 165 10.21 9.92 -11.18
CA PRO A 165 9.27 8.79 -11.13
C PRO A 165 9.58 7.68 -12.13
N TRP A 166 9.92 8.02 -13.39
CA TRP A 166 10.25 7.05 -14.43
C TRP A 166 11.59 6.32 -14.22
N HIS A 167 12.33 6.69 -13.20
CA HIS A 167 13.53 5.99 -12.73
C HIS A 167 13.27 5.19 -11.43
N CYS A 168 12.03 5.12 -10.97
CA CYS A 168 11.63 4.36 -9.81
C CYS A 168 10.88 3.09 -10.19
N ILE A 169 10.99 2.07 -9.35
CA ILE A 169 10.06 0.96 -9.29
C ILE A 169 9.06 1.21 -8.17
N ALA A 170 7.77 1.05 -8.42
CA ALA A 170 6.75 0.93 -7.40
C ALA A 170 6.33 -0.53 -7.24
N ILE A 171 6.20 -1.01 -5.99
CA ILE A 171 5.74 -2.37 -5.68
C ILE A 171 4.40 -2.25 -4.95
N GLU A 172 3.38 -2.95 -5.46
CA GLU A 172 1.98 -2.78 -5.10
C GLU A 172 1.17 -4.07 -5.21
N ASP A 173 0.15 -4.21 -4.36
CA ASP A 173 -0.79 -5.32 -4.39
C ASP A 173 -2.20 -4.91 -4.82
N SER A 174 -2.56 -3.63 -4.70
CA SER A 174 -3.90 -3.12 -4.94
C SER A 174 -4.10 -2.52 -6.34
N GLN A 175 -5.31 -2.65 -6.89
CA GLN A 175 -5.68 -2.03 -8.17
C GLN A 175 -5.59 -0.49 -8.12
N ALA A 176 -5.97 0.10 -6.99
CA ALA A 176 -5.91 1.55 -6.81
C ALA A 176 -4.47 2.05 -6.79
N GLY A 177 -3.59 1.35 -6.06
CA GLY A 177 -2.19 1.72 -5.94
C GLY A 177 -1.41 1.49 -7.22
N MET A 178 -1.59 0.35 -7.91
CA MET A 178 -0.96 0.13 -9.22
C MET A 178 -1.36 1.21 -10.23
N ARG A 179 -2.64 1.64 -10.26
CA ARG A 179 -3.07 2.76 -11.12
C ARG A 179 -2.43 4.08 -10.72
N ALA A 180 -2.27 4.34 -9.42
CA ALA A 180 -1.59 5.54 -8.93
C ALA A 180 -0.12 5.57 -9.38
N ALA A 181 0.59 4.46 -9.21
CA ALA A 181 1.99 4.31 -9.60
C ALA A 181 2.18 4.45 -11.13
N ILE A 182 1.31 3.81 -11.93
CA ILE A 182 1.32 3.95 -13.40
C ILE A 182 1.10 5.41 -13.80
N ARG A 183 0.12 6.09 -13.20
CA ARG A 183 -0.16 7.51 -13.48
C ARG A 183 0.97 8.44 -13.06
N ALA A 184 1.73 8.06 -12.03
CA ALA A 184 2.93 8.78 -11.63
C ALA A 184 4.10 8.58 -12.61
N GLY A 185 4.01 7.62 -13.53
CA GLY A 185 5.06 7.30 -14.50
C GLY A 185 6.15 6.39 -13.95
N THR A 186 5.92 5.68 -12.84
CA THR A 186 6.87 4.68 -12.32
C THR A 186 6.77 3.36 -13.08
N GLN A 187 7.83 2.56 -13.01
CA GLN A 187 7.77 1.14 -13.33
C GLN A 187 7.00 0.42 -12.23
N VAL A 188 6.02 -0.42 -12.55
CA VAL A 188 5.14 -1.02 -11.54
C VAL A 188 5.28 -2.53 -11.51
N LEU A 189 5.58 -3.06 -10.33
CA LEU A 189 5.52 -4.48 -10.01
C LEU A 189 4.28 -4.77 -9.17
N GLY A 190 3.38 -5.57 -9.71
CA GLY A 190 2.09 -5.89 -9.08
C GLY A 190 2.10 -7.27 -8.43
N LEU A 191 1.73 -7.35 -7.16
CA LEU A 191 1.62 -8.57 -6.35
C LEU A 191 0.20 -9.18 -6.39
N ALA A 192 -0.72 -8.58 -7.12
CA ALA A 192 -2.09 -9.04 -7.26
C ALA A 192 -2.26 -10.14 -8.32
N ASP A 193 -3.35 -10.91 -8.24
CA ASP A 193 -3.69 -11.90 -9.26
C ASP A 193 -3.88 -11.28 -10.64
N THR A 194 -4.44 -10.10 -10.69
CA THR A 194 -4.63 -9.32 -11.91
C THR A 194 -3.89 -8.00 -11.80
N VAL A 195 -2.99 -7.71 -12.73
CA VAL A 195 -2.25 -6.45 -12.81
C VAL A 195 -2.65 -5.66 -14.05
N PRO A 196 -2.88 -4.33 -13.93
CA PRO A 196 -3.19 -3.49 -15.09
C PRO A 196 -1.93 -3.26 -15.93
N ARG A 197 -2.07 -3.21 -17.26
CA ARG A 197 -0.96 -2.78 -18.11
C ARG A 197 -0.61 -1.31 -17.87
N PRO A 198 0.69 -0.92 -17.90
CA PRO A 198 1.88 -1.72 -18.26
C PRO A 198 2.54 -2.46 -17.07
N ALA A 199 1.94 -2.55 -15.88
CA ALA A 199 2.54 -3.19 -14.72
C ALA A 199 2.97 -4.65 -15.01
N THR A 200 4.09 -5.03 -14.43
CA THR A 200 4.61 -6.40 -14.48
C THR A 200 4.14 -7.18 -13.26
N LYS A 201 3.51 -8.35 -13.49
CA LYS A 201 3.11 -9.23 -12.39
C LYS A 201 4.33 -9.92 -11.79
N ILE A 202 4.44 -9.86 -10.47
CA ILE A 202 5.38 -10.64 -9.67
C ILE A 202 4.63 -11.31 -8.51
N THR A 203 5.28 -12.21 -7.80
CA THR A 203 4.78 -12.91 -6.63
C THR A 203 5.67 -12.68 -5.42
N PHE A 204 5.17 -12.96 -4.23
CA PHE A 204 6.03 -12.95 -3.03
C PHE A 204 7.17 -13.97 -3.10
N SER A 205 6.98 -15.10 -3.81
CA SER A 205 8.07 -16.05 -4.07
C SER A 205 9.21 -15.44 -4.89
N ASP A 206 8.89 -14.58 -5.86
CA ASP A 206 9.91 -13.88 -6.63
C ASP A 206 10.74 -12.93 -5.76
N LEU A 207 10.14 -12.35 -4.70
CA LEU A 207 10.84 -11.47 -3.76
C LEU A 207 11.75 -12.21 -2.78
N GLN A 208 11.45 -13.48 -2.47
CA GLN A 208 12.19 -14.25 -1.44
C GLN A 208 13.66 -14.49 -1.81
N GLU A 209 13.94 -14.66 -3.09
CA GLU A 209 15.28 -14.98 -3.58
C GLU A 209 15.83 -13.93 -4.55
N ALA A 210 15.14 -12.80 -4.69
CA ALA A 210 15.50 -11.76 -5.63
C ALA A 210 16.92 -11.22 -5.40
N SER A 211 17.69 -11.19 -6.46
CA SER A 211 18.99 -10.51 -6.51
C SER A 211 18.84 -9.10 -7.07
N LEU A 212 19.90 -8.30 -6.95
CA LEU A 212 19.97 -7.00 -7.63
C LEU A 212 19.83 -7.12 -9.15
N HIS A 213 20.24 -8.26 -9.71
CA HIS A 213 20.06 -8.53 -11.14
C HIS A 213 18.59 -8.69 -11.52
N ASP A 214 17.79 -9.36 -10.67
CA ASP A 214 16.36 -9.52 -10.89
C ASP A 214 15.64 -8.18 -10.80
N VAL A 215 15.98 -7.35 -9.81
CA VAL A 215 15.44 -5.97 -9.71
C VAL A 215 15.78 -5.14 -10.94
N ALA A 216 17.00 -5.27 -11.46
CA ALA A 216 17.40 -4.58 -12.69
C ALA A 216 16.68 -5.13 -13.93
N ALA A 217 16.45 -6.45 -13.98
CA ALA A 217 15.67 -7.08 -15.06
C ALA A 217 14.20 -6.61 -15.02
N TRP A 218 13.57 -6.58 -13.87
CA TRP A 218 12.20 -6.03 -13.72
C TRP A 218 12.13 -4.56 -14.13
N TYR A 219 13.14 -3.77 -13.76
CA TYR A 219 13.22 -2.36 -14.15
C TYR A 219 13.37 -2.17 -15.66
N ALA A 220 13.96 -3.13 -16.37
CA ALA A 220 14.18 -3.05 -17.82
C ALA A 220 12.99 -3.58 -18.64
N LEU A 221 12.09 -4.37 -18.04
CA LEU A 221 10.95 -5.02 -18.72
C LEU A 221 9.72 -4.09 -18.83
N ALA A 222 9.70 -2.99 -18.16
CA ALA A 222 8.54 -2.12 -18.05
C ALA A 222 8.67 -0.84 -18.88
#